data_dee0cde22ea487bafec7d8df895e3d8f
#
_entry.id   dee0cde22ea487bafec7d8df895e3d8f
#
_cell.length_a   1.000
_cell.length_b   1.000
_cell.length_c   1.000
_cell.angle_alpha   90.00
_cell.angle_beta   90.00
_cell.angle_gamma   90.00
#
_symmetry.space_group_name_H-M   'P 1'
#
loop_
_entity.id
_entity.type
_entity.pdbx_description
1 polymer ?
#
loop_
_entity_poly.entity_id
_entity_poly.type
_entity_poly.pdbx_seq_one_letter_code
_entity_poly.pdbx_strand_id
1 'polypeptide(L)'
;RDRATHVVHHHGEEFNLSTALRQTSTGFLWKWIFYLPMLLVGIPPEVFVTVAGINLVYQFWVHTEHIGKLGWLEYIFITPSNHRVHHAQNKEYIDANYGGVFILWDRIFGSFKPELDEVKPIYGTTKPLRSWNPLKANFEVFAEIVRDFSHTKKWSDKFKLVFSPPKWRPSDVEINHPIARNDLNNFEVYDPKNSVYLKIYGWIQLFFIILTSAFIASSISLSLIHI
;
A
#
# COMPACT_ATOMS: atom_id res chain seq x y z
N ARG A 1 -9.27 8.94 0.94
CA ARG A 1 -8.43 8.95 2.17
C ARG A 1 -8.06 7.57 2.70
N ASP A 2 -8.71 6.56 2.21
CA ASP A 2 -8.17 5.21 2.35
C ASP A 2 -6.71 5.13 1.84
N ARG A 3 -6.38 5.91 0.81
CA ARG A 3 -4.99 6.08 0.34
C ARG A 3 -4.02 6.62 1.40
N ALA A 4 -4.47 7.39 2.39
CA ALA A 4 -3.60 7.88 3.46
C ALA A 4 -3.15 6.77 4.40
N THR A 5 -3.96 5.73 4.56
CA THR A 5 -3.59 4.54 5.32
C THR A 5 -2.86 3.52 4.45
N HIS A 6 -3.21 3.40 3.17
CA HIS A 6 -2.60 2.45 2.24
C HIS A 6 -1.20 2.88 1.76
N VAL A 7 -0.86 4.17 1.87
CA VAL A 7 0.45 4.71 1.47
C VAL A 7 1.63 4.01 2.14
N VAL A 8 1.46 3.51 3.37
CA VAL A 8 2.49 2.74 4.08
C VAL A 8 2.96 1.55 3.27
N HIS A 9 2.02 0.88 2.61
CA HIS A 9 2.27 -0.25 1.72
C HIS A 9 3.08 0.16 0.49
N HIS A 10 2.79 1.34 -0.08
CA HIS A 10 3.49 1.88 -1.25
C HIS A 10 4.82 2.58 -0.94
N HIS A 11 5.20 2.78 0.33
CA HIS A 11 6.51 3.36 0.65
C HIS A 11 7.70 2.44 0.32
N GLY A 12 7.45 1.15 0.02
CA GLY A 12 8.49 0.23 -0.42
C GLY A 12 9.08 0.68 -1.76
N GLU A 13 10.38 0.91 -1.80
CA GLU A 13 11.11 1.28 -3.02
C GLU A 13 11.67 0.03 -3.72
N GLU A 14 11.48 -1.14 -3.13
CA GLU A 14 11.66 -2.47 -3.73
C GLU A 14 10.31 -3.18 -3.80
N PHE A 15 10.17 -4.10 -4.75
CA PHE A 15 8.92 -4.82 -4.98
C PHE A 15 9.13 -6.34 -4.88
N ASN A 16 8.69 -6.91 -3.77
CA ASN A 16 8.81 -8.33 -3.49
C ASN A 16 7.77 -8.77 -2.45
N LEU A 17 7.75 -10.04 -2.06
CA LEU A 17 6.78 -10.58 -1.11
C LEU A 17 6.80 -9.87 0.26
N SER A 18 7.92 -9.26 0.67
CA SER A 18 7.95 -8.47 1.91
C SER A 18 7.16 -7.16 1.78
N THR A 19 7.00 -6.64 0.57
CA THR A 19 6.14 -5.48 0.28
C THR A 19 4.68 -5.80 0.63
N ALA A 20 4.22 -7.02 0.33
CA ALA A 20 2.87 -7.47 0.69
C ALA A 20 2.63 -7.46 2.21
N LEU A 21 3.66 -7.74 3.00
CA LEU A 21 3.60 -7.75 4.47
C LEU A 21 3.65 -6.35 5.08
N ARG A 22 4.05 -5.35 4.30
CA ARG A 22 4.11 -3.96 4.75
C ARG A 22 2.71 -3.35 4.82
N GLN A 23 2.07 -3.46 5.98
CA GLN A 23 0.69 -3.02 6.19
C GLN A 23 0.62 -1.80 7.12
N THR A 24 -0.44 -1.01 6.97
CA THR A 24 -0.73 0.11 7.85
C THR A 24 -1.27 -0.37 9.19
N SER A 25 -0.83 0.27 10.28
CA SER A 25 -1.41 0.06 11.62
C SER A 25 -2.67 0.90 11.88
N THR A 26 -3.00 1.87 11.01
CA THR A 26 -4.14 2.78 11.20
C THR A 26 -5.39 2.37 10.40
N GLY A 27 -5.29 1.36 9.54
CA GLY A 27 -6.38 0.94 8.65
C GLY A 27 -7.64 0.48 9.39
N PHE A 28 -7.51 -0.16 10.55
CA PHE A 28 -8.64 -0.67 11.34
C PHE A 28 -9.57 0.45 11.83
N LEU A 29 -9.06 1.69 11.97
CA LEU A 29 -9.86 2.84 12.43
C LEU A 29 -10.92 3.27 11.42
N TRP A 30 -10.71 2.98 10.12
CA TRP A 30 -11.52 3.57 9.05
C TRP A 30 -12.11 2.55 8.09
N LYS A 31 -11.44 1.42 7.86
CA LYS A 31 -11.82 0.45 6.82
C LYS A 31 -13.21 -0.16 7.06
N TRP A 32 -13.60 -0.39 8.30
CA TRP A 32 -14.88 -0.99 8.65
C TRP A 32 -16.08 -0.18 8.14
N ILE A 33 -15.97 1.14 8.04
CA ILE A 33 -17.04 2.02 7.55
C ILE A 33 -17.43 1.63 6.11
N PHE A 34 -16.47 1.26 5.29
CA PHE A 34 -16.70 0.87 3.90
C PHE A 34 -17.34 -0.51 3.76
N TYR A 35 -17.25 -1.34 4.80
CA TYR A 35 -17.85 -2.68 4.83
C TYR A 35 -19.25 -2.72 5.48
N LEU A 36 -19.64 -1.68 6.20
CA LEU A 36 -20.98 -1.57 6.79
C LEU A 36 -22.12 -1.83 5.78
N PRO A 37 -22.11 -1.29 4.55
CA PRO A 37 -23.16 -1.55 3.59
C PRO A 37 -23.35 -3.05 3.30
N MET A 38 -22.29 -3.85 3.32
CA MET A 38 -22.37 -5.30 3.10
C MET A 38 -23.14 -6.00 4.21
N LEU A 39 -22.91 -5.59 5.47
CA LEU A 39 -23.66 -6.11 6.62
C LEU A 39 -25.13 -5.68 6.58
N LEU A 40 -25.40 -4.44 6.16
CA LEU A 40 -26.76 -3.90 6.05
C LEU A 40 -27.60 -4.63 4.99
N VAL A 41 -26.98 -5.14 3.91
CA VAL A 41 -27.66 -5.98 2.91
C VAL A 41 -27.70 -7.47 3.29
N GLY A 42 -27.28 -7.81 4.53
CA GLY A 42 -27.45 -9.15 5.09
C GLY A 42 -26.32 -10.14 4.77
N ILE A 43 -25.11 -9.67 4.37
CA ILE A 43 -23.95 -10.56 4.19
C ILE A 43 -23.47 -10.98 5.58
N PRO A 44 -23.43 -12.30 5.89
CA PRO A 44 -22.96 -12.78 7.18
C PRO A 44 -21.50 -12.43 7.42
N PRO A 45 -21.10 -12.07 8.66
CA PRO A 45 -19.70 -11.74 9.00
C PRO A 45 -18.71 -12.84 8.63
N GLU A 46 -19.10 -14.12 8.73
CA GLU A 46 -18.27 -15.27 8.41
C GLU A 46 -17.91 -15.31 6.90
N VAL A 47 -18.90 -15.00 6.05
CA VAL A 47 -18.68 -14.89 4.60
C VAL A 47 -17.74 -13.74 4.29
N PHE A 48 -17.95 -12.57 4.94
CA PHE A 48 -17.08 -11.42 4.79
C PHE A 48 -15.63 -11.77 5.17
N VAL A 49 -15.40 -12.36 6.35
CA VAL A 49 -14.05 -12.71 6.85
C VAL A 49 -13.40 -13.74 5.92
N THR A 50 -14.14 -14.74 5.48
CA THR A 50 -13.63 -15.76 4.56
C THR A 50 -13.17 -15.15 3.23
N VAL A 51 -14.02 -14.33 2.60
CA VAL A 51 -13.72 -13.68 1.32
C VAL A 51 -12.56 -12.69 1.48
N ALA A 52 -12.53 -11.93 2.57
CA ALA A 52 -11.43 -11.01 2.88
C ALA A 52 -10.11 -11.76 3.08
N GLY A 53 -10.12 -12.92 3.74
CA GLY A 53 -8.96 -13.79 3.90
C GLY A 53 -8.44 -14.32 2.57
N ILE A 54 -9.31 -14.84 1.71
CA ILE A 54 -8.96 -15.30 0.36
C ILE A 54 -8.36 -14.15 -0.47
N ASN A 55 -8.99 -12.98 -0.41
CA ASN A 55 -8.50 -11.79 -1.11
C ASN A 55 -7.09 -11.39 -0.62
N LEU A 56 -6.83 -11.47 0.70
CA LEU A 56 -5.52 -11.15 1.27
C LEU A 56 -4.44 -12.13 0.78
N VAL A 57 -4.74 -13.44 0.77
CA VAL A 57 -3.83 -14.48 0.25
C VAL A 57 -3.59 -14.26 -1.25
N TYR A 58 -4.64 -13.93 -2.00
CA TYR A 58 -4.49 -13.61 -3.42
C TYR A 58 -3.56 -12.41 -3.62
N GLN A 59 -3.74 -11.33 -2.88
CA GLN A 59 -2.91 -10.14 -3.02
C GLN A 59 -1.45 -10.37 -2.60
N PHE A 60 -1.15 -11.39 -1.81
CA PHE A 60 0.22 -11.69 -1.39
C PHE A 60 1.11 -12.10 -2.58
N TRP A 61 0.68 -13.07 -3.38
CA TRP A 61 1.50 -13.63 -4.46
C TRP A 61 1.77 -12.67 -5.62
N VAL A 62 0.94 -11.66 -5.83
CA VAL A 62 1.12 -10.70 -6.93
C VAL A 62 2.27 -9.71 -6.68
N HIS A 63 2.83 -9.68 -5.47
CA HIS A 63 3.97 -8.83 -5.12
C HIS A 63 5.31 -9.48 -5.51
N THR A 64 5.58 -9.59 -6.80
CA THR A 64 6.83 -10.18 -7.29
C THR A 64 7.22 -9.65 -8.66
N GLU A 65 8.53 -9.52 -8.88
CA GLU A 65 9.13 -9.22 -10.19
C GLU A 65 9.50 -10.50 -10.96
N HIS A 66 9.47 -11.67 -10.32
CA HIS A 66 9.89 -12.93 -10.94
C HIS A 66 8.87 -13.51 -11.92
N ILE A 67 7.62 -13.06 -11.88
CA ILE A 67 6.57 -13.50 -12.79
C ILE A 67 6.29 -12.37 -13.79
N GLY A 68 6.49 -12.67 -15.06
CA GLY A 68 6.21 -11.75 -16.16
C GLY A 68 4.71 -11.61 -16.45
N LYS A 69 4.40 -11.14 -17.67
CA LYS A 69 3.02 -11.02 -18.14
C LYS A 69 2.40 -12.40 -18.33
N LEU A 70 1.17 -12.59 -17.85
CA LEU A 70 0.44 -13.86 -17.90
C LEU A 70 -0.60 -13.92 -19.03
N GLY A 71 -0.43 -13.10 -20.05
CA GLY A 71 -1.25 -13.13 -21.27
C GLY A 71 -2.73 -12.86 -21.01
N TRP A 72 -3.61 -13.77 -21.43
CA TRP A 72 -5.06 -13.58 -21.34
C TRP A 72 -5.59 -13.44 -19.89
N LEU A 73 -4.88 -13.99 -18.90
CA LEU A 73 -5.27 -13.83 -17.48
C LEU A 73 -5.29 -12.36 -17.04
N GLU A 74 -4.46 -11.51 -17.66
CA GLU A 74 -4.39 -10.07 -17.38
C GLU A 74 -5.62 -9.27 -17.87
N TYR A 75 -6.51 -9.91 -18.60
CA TYR A 75 -7.79 -9.29 -18.96
C TYR A 75 -8.85 -9.42 -17.84
N ILE A 76 -8.70 -10.42 -16.96
CA ILE A 76 -9.70 -10.76 -15.93
C ILE A 76 -9.13 -10.48 -14.53
N PHE A 77 -7.91 -10.93 -14.27
CA PHE A 77 -7.31 -10.94 -12.94
C PHE A 77 -6.21 -9.89 -12.79
N ILE A 78 -5.99 -9.44 -11.56
CA ILE A 78 -4.79 -8.72 -11.19
C ILE A 78 -3.63 -9.71 -11.14
N THR A 79 -2.68 -9.56 -12.05
CA THR A 79 -1.44 -10.35 -12.12
C THR A 79 -0.29 -9.57 -11.50
N PRO A 80 0.88 -10.18 -11.28
CA PRO A 80 2.08 -9.44 -10.86
C PRO A 80 2.41 -8.25 -11.77
N SER A 81 2.25 -8.38 -13.09
CA SER A 81 2.44 -7.28 -14.04
C SER A 81 1.49 -6.11 -13.77
N ASN A 82 0.19 -6.39 -13.63
CA ASN A 82 -0.80 -5.37 -13.30
C ASN A 82 -0.52 -4.69 -11.95
N HIS A 83 -0.02 -5.45 -10.98
CA HIS A 83 0.23 -4.96 -9.63
C HIS A 83 1.55 -4.16 -9.53
N ARG A 84 2.57 -4.49 -10.34
CA ARG A 84 3.76 -3.64 -10.49
C ARG A 84 3.41 -2.24 -10.96
N VAL A 85 2.49 -2.13 -11.93
CA VAL A 85 1.97 -0.84 -12.41
C VAL A 85 1.29 -0.08 -11.27
N HIS A 86 0.49 -0.77 -10.44
CA HIS A 86 -0.16 -0.16 -9.27
C HIS A 86 0.82 0.45 -8.26
N HIS A 87 1.96 -0.22 -8.04
CA HIS A 87 3.00 0.23 -7.11
C HIS A 87 4.00 1.24 -7.68
N ALA A 88 3.95 1.48 -9.01
CA ALA A 88 4.92 2.33 -9.67
C ALA A 88 4.58 3.83 -9.54
N GLN A 89 5.63 4.65 -9.41
CA GLN A 89 5.54 6.10 -9.36
C GLN A 89 5.83 6.81 -10.69
N ASN A 90 6.08 6.05 -11.77
CA ASN A 90 6.23 6.58 -13.12
C ASN A 90 4.97 7.32 -13.56
N LYS A 91 5.12 8.38 -14.37
CA LYS A 91 3.97 9.18 -14.85
C LYS A 91 2.95 8.35 -15.63
N GLU A 92 3.43 7.35 -16.36
CA GLU A 92 2.63 6.42 -17.16
C GLU A 92 1.73 5.56 -16.30
N TYR A 93 2.13 5.25 -15.08
CA TYR A 93 1.51 4.27 -14.19
C TYR A 93 0.72 4.88 -13.03
N ILE A 94 0.94 6.16 -12.74
CA ILE A 94 0.26 6.82 -11.62
C ILE A 94 -1.27 6.70 -11.75
N ASP A 95 -1.91 6.46 -10.60
CA ASP A 95 -3.36 6.34 -10.45
C ASP A 95 -3.97 5.22 -11.31
N ALA A 96 -3.33 4.05 -11.40
CA ALA A 96 -3.75 2.91 -12.17
C ALA A 96 -3.91 1.62 -11.36
N ASN A 97 -4.68 0.68 -11.91
CA ASN A 97 -4.82 -0.71 -11.49
C ASN A 97 -5.18 -0.88 -10.00
N TYR A 98 -6.31 -0.34 -9.57
CA TYR A 98 -6.76 -0.37 -8.17
C TYR A 98 -7.41 -1.68 -7.73
N GLY A 99 -7.73 -2.59 -8.65
CA GLY A 99 -8.35 -3.87 -8.34
C GLY A 99 -7.51 -4.71 -7.37
N GLY A 100 -8.18 -5.48 -6.51
CA GLY A 100 -7.50 -6.42 -5.61
C GLY A 100 -7.32 -7.81 -6.22
N VAL A 101 -8.37 -8.33 -6.87
CA VAL A 101 -8.38 -9.64 -7.52
C VAL A 101 -8.72 -9.52 -9.00
N PHE A 102 -9.70 -8.69 -9.36
CA PHE A 102 -10.20 -8.55 -10.72
C PHE A 102 -9.82 -7.20 -11.31
N ILE A 103 -9.08 -7.22 -12.43
CA ILE A 103 -8.70 -6.04 -13.22
C ILE A 103 -9.90 -5.50 -14.02
N LEU A 104 -10.99 -6.25 -14.11
CA LEU A 104 -12.22 -5.85 -14.80
C LEU A 104 -12.76 -4.51 -14.30
N TRP A 105 -12.65 -4.25 -13.00
CA TRP A 105 -13.09 -2.97 -12.41
C TRP A 105 -12.28 -1.80 -12.95
N ASP A 106 -10.97 -1.95 -13.07
CA ASP A 106 -10.11 -0.91 -13.63
C ASP A 106 -10.43 -0.64 -15.10
N ARG A 107 -10.79 -1.68 -15.86
CA ARG A 107 -11.22 -1.52 -17.26
C ARG A 107 -12.56 -0.80 -17.35
N ILE A 108 -13.53 -1.15 -16.51
CA ILE A 108 -14.87 -0.52 -16.49
C ILE A 108 -14.76 0.95 -16.07
N PHE A 109 -13.93 1.27 -15.08
CA PHE A 109 -13.78 2.64 -14.56
C PHE A 109 -12.66 3.46 -15.23
N GLY A 110 -11.97 2.88 -16.23
CA GLY A 110 -10.95 3.59 -17.02
C GLY A 110 -9.63 3.83 -16.29
N SER A 111 -9.35 3.10 -15.18
CA SER A 111 -8.09 3.17 -14.44
C SER A 111 -7.07 2.09 -14.85
N PHE A 112 -7.40 1.24 -15.80
CA PHE A 112 -6.50 0.20 -16.30
C PHE A 112 -5.35 0.79 -17.11
N LYS A 113 -4.12 0.36 -16.79
CA LYS A 113 -2.91 0.59 -17.60
C LYS A 113 -2.09 -0.70 -17.68
N PRO A 114 -1.63 -1.10 -18.87
CA PRO A 114 -0.73 -2.24 -19.01
C PRO A 114 0.68 -1.85 -18.56
N GLU A 115 1.46 -2.83 -18.13
CA GLU A 115 2.90 -2.67 -17.96
C GLU A 115 3.57 -2.57 -19.35
N LEU A 116 4.31 -1.50 -19.59
CA LEU A 116 5.00 -1.22 -20.84
C LEU A 116 6.40 -1.85 -20.79
N ASP A 117 6.83 -2.45 -21.90
CA ASP A 117 8.15 -3.10 -21.98
C ASP A 117 9.30 -2.07 -21.94
N GLU A 118 9.03 -0.86 -22.47
CA GLU A 118 10.00 0.23 -22.53
C GLU A 118 10.10 1.06 -21.24
N VAL A 119 9.12 0.93 -20.33
CA VAL A 119 9.04 1.73 -19.12
C VAL A 119 9.09 0.83 -17.89
N LYS A 120 10.28 0.62 -17.37
CA LYS A 120 10.43 -0.16 -16.12
C LYS A 120 9.74 0.53 -14.96
N PRO A 121 8.92 -0.20 -14.15
CA PRO A 121 8.34 0.34 -12.94
C PRO A 121 9.41 0.81 -11.95
N ILE A 122 9.26 2.03 -11.43
CA ILE A 122 10.04 2.57 -10.32
C ILE A 122 9.09 2.60 -9.13
N TYR A 123 9.41 1.85 -8.08
CA TYR A 123 8.51 1.66 -6.95
C TYR A 123 8.67 2.74 -5.90
N GLY A 124 7.67 2.86 -5.04
CA GLY A 124 7.62 3.85 -3.99
C GLY A 124 6.56 4.92 -4.22
N THR A 125 6.58 5.93 -3.39
CA THR A 125 5.67 7.08 -3.49
C THR A 125 6.38 8.26 -4.13
N THR A 126 5.66 9.10 -4.85
CA THR A 126 6.21 10.30 -5.52
C THR A 126 6.87 11.27 -4.54
N LYS A 127 6.46 11.26 -3.27
CA LYS A 127 7.15 11.90 -2.16
C LYS A 127 7.91 10.84 -1.37
N PRO A 128 9.25 10.88 -1.32
CA PRO A 128 10.04 9.87 -0.64
C PRO A 128 9.87 9.94 0.88
N LEU A 129 9.65 8.79 1.52
CA LEU A 129 9.62 8.70 2.99
C LEU A 129 11.03 8.87 3.60
N ARG A 130 12.04 8.28 2.95
CA ARG A 130 13.46 8.26 3.38
C ARG A 130 13.62 7.96 4.87
N SER A 131 12.95 6.90 5.34
CA SER A 131 12.98 6.50 6.76
C SER A 131 12.46 5.07 6.94
N TRP A 132 13.12 4.32 7.83
CA TRP A 132 12.65 3.02 8.31
C TRP A 132 11.80 3.11 9.58
N ASN A 133 11.50 4.34 10.06
CA ASN A 133 10.69 4.53 11.25
C ASN A 133 9.21 4.20 10.95
N PRO A 134 8.62 3.16 11.56
CA PRO A 134 7.24 2.75 11.31
C PRO A 134 6.22 3.78 11.75
N LEU A 135 6.50 4.56 12.79
CA LEU A 135 5.61 5.63 13.22
C LEU A 135 5.57 6.74 12.18
N LYS A 136 6.73 7.16 11.67
CA LYS A 136 6.78 8.14 10.59
C LYS A 136 6.00 7.64 9.37
N ALA A 137 6.21 6.40 8.93
CA ALA A 137 5.50 5.83 7.79
C ALA A 137 3.97 5.86 7.96
N ASN A 138 3.46 5.54 9.15
CA ASN A 138 2.02 5.48 9.43
C ASN A 138 1.37 6.86 9.61
N PHE A 139 2.09 7.85 10.12
CA PHE A 139 1.51 9.13 10.50
C PHE A 139 1.93 10.31 9.61
N GLU A 140 2.87 10.13 8.67
CA GLU A 140 3.38 11.23 7.83
C GLU A 140 2.26 11.95 7.05
N VAL A 141 1.37 11.20 6.40
CA VAL A 141 0.27 11.78 5.62
C VAL A 141 -0.71 12.53 6.52
N PHE A 142 -0.99 12.02 7.71
CA PHE A 142 -1.83 12.73 8.69
C PHE A 142 -1.16 14.02 9.17
N ALA A 143 0.14 13.98 9.45
CA ALA A 143 0.92 15.16 9.82
C ALA A 143 0.94 16.21 8.69
N GLU A 144 1.01 15.78 7.43
CA GLU A 144 0.89 16.68 6.28
C GLU A 144 -0.48 17.35 6.20
N ILE A 145 -1.55 16.58 6.37
CA ILE A 145 -2.91 17.13 6.38
C ILE A 145 -3.07 18.17 7.47
N VAL A 146 -2.58 17.89 8.69
CA VAL A 146 -2.63 18.84 9.82
C VAL A 146 -1.80 20.08 9.51
N ARG A 147 -0.60 19.92 8.96
CA ARG A 147 0.26 21.02 8.54
C ARG A 147 -0.41 21.88 7.48
N ASP A 148 -0.93 21.28 6.41
CA ASP A 148 -1.58 22.00 5.32
C ASP A 148 -2.86 22.70 5.80
N PHE A 149 -3.61 22.08 6.73
CA PHE A 149 -4.75 22.69 7.39
C PHE A 149 -4.36 23.93 8.22
N SER A 150 -3.23 23.90 8.91
CA SER A 150 -2.76 25.02 9.72
C SER A 150 -2.25 26.19 8.87
N HIS A 151 -1.64 25.92 7.70
CA HIS A 151 -1.03 26.92 6.84
C HIS A 151 -2.01 27.55 5.85
N THR A 152 -3.05 26.85 5.40
CA THR A 152 -4.01 27.46 4.47
C THR A 152 -4.86 28.53 5.15
N LYS A 153 -5.01 29.66 4.47
CA LYS A 153 -5.80 30.81 4.94
C LYS A 153 -7.28 30.66 4.63
N LYS A 154 -7.64 29.85 3.62
CA LYS A 154 -9.03 29.72 3.15
C LYS A 154 -9.76 28.61 3.90
N TRP A 155 -10.85 28.95 4.57
CA TRP A 155 -11.70 27.99 5.27
C TRP A 155 -12.29 26.92 4.34
N SER A 156 -12.69 27.30 3.10
CA SER A 156 -13.14 26.35 2.09
C SER A 156 -12.10 25.27 1.79
N ASP A 157 -10.82 25.65 1.76
CA ASP A 157 -9.72 24.74 1.49
C ASP A 157 -9.44 23.85 2.69
N LYS A 158 -9.66 24.32 3.92
CA LYS A 158 -9.60 23.50 5.15
C LYS A 158 -10.64 22.35 5.12
N PHE A 159 -11.88 22.65 4.75
CA PHE A 159 -12.90 21.62 4.55
C PHE A 159 -12.53 20.68 3.39
N LYS A 160 -12.08 21.23 2.28
CA LYS A 160 -11.70 20.46 1.11
C LYS A 160 -10.54 19.51 1.37
N LEU A 161 -9.56 19.87 2.19
CA LEU A 161 -8.46 18.99 2.63
C LEU A 161 -8.98 17.68 3.24
N VAL A 162 -10.14 17.71 3.93
CA VAL A 162 -10.71 16.50 4.55
C VAL A 162 -11.23 15.50 3.51
N PHE A 163 -11.74 15.94 2.37
CA PHE A 163 -12.45 15.10 1.39
C PHE A 163 -11.72 14.95 0.04
N SER A 164 -10.72 15.77 -0.23
CA SER A 164 -9.97 15.74 -1.49
C SER A 164 -9.03 14.53 -1.61
N PRO A 165 -8.65 14.16 -2.83
CA PRO A 165 -7.59 13.17 -3.05
C PRO A 165 -6.31 13.55 -2.30
N PRO A 166 -5.48 12.58 -1.85
CA PRO A 166 -4.26 12.85 -1.09
C PRO A 166 -3.24 13.76 -1.78
N LYS A 167 -3.23 13.76 -3.10
CA LYS A 167 -2.33 14.62 -3.90
C LYS A 167 -2.79 16.08 -3.98
N TRP A 168 -4.07 16.36 -3.62
CA TRP A 168 -4.57 17.73 -3.66
C TRP A 168 -4.09 18.50 -2.44
N ARG A 169 -3.57 19.69 -2.69
CA ARG A 169 -3.16 20.66 -1.66
C ARG A 169 -3.74 22.03 -1.96
N PRO A 170 -4.01 22.85 -0.93
CA PRO A 170 -4.36 24.25 -1.14
C PRO A 170 -3.25 24.98 -1.94
N SER A 171 -3.64 25.80 -2.90
CA SER A 171 -2.67 26.48 -3.78
C SER A 171 -1.73 27.44 -3.02
N ASP A 172 -2.23 28.08 -1.97
CA ASP A 172 -1.41 28.94 -1.10
C ASP A 172 -0.37 28.14 -0.31
N VAL A 173 -0.72 26.91 0.10
CA VAL A 173 0.23 26.01 0.78
C VAL A 173 1.21 25.38 -0.21
N GLU A 174 0.77 25.02 -1.40
CA GLU A 174 1.64 24.42 -2.42
C GLU A 174 2.75 25.38 -2.87
N ILE A 175 2.42 26.67 -3.00
CA ILE A 175 3.37 27.73 -3.38
C ILE A 175 4.36 28.02 -2.24
N ASN A 176 3.85 28.22 -1.00
CA ASN A 176 4.67 28.66 0.12
C ASN A 176 5.40 27.53 0.85
N HIS A 177 4.90 26.29 0.74
CA HIS A 177 5.43 25.10 1.39
C HIS A 177 5.47 23.92 0.39
N PRO A 178 6.30 24.01 -0.67
CA PRO A 178 6.40 22.95 -1.66
C PRO A 178 6.90 21.64 -1.02
N ILE A 179 6.40 20.52 -1.52
CA ILE A 179 6.87 19.18 -1.13
C ILE A 179 7.86 18.70 -2.18
N ALA A 180 9.05 18.28 -1.75
CA ALA A 180 10.02 17.63 -2.63
C ALA A 180 9.44 16.32 -3.17
N ARG A 181 9.58 16.12 -4.47
CA ARG A 181 9.20 14.87 -5.16
C ARG A 181 10.46 14.16 -5.64
N ASN A 182 10.35 12.85 -5.86
CA ASN A 182 11.45 12.08 -6.45
C ASN A 182 11.77 12.58 -7.86
N ASP A 183 13.06 12.71 -8.16
CA ASP A 183 13.56 12.78 -9.52
C ASP A 183 13.71 11.36 -10.05
N LEU A 184 12.83 10.93 -10.95
CA LEU A 184 12.83 9.57 -11.49
C LEU A 184 13.99 9.32 -12.46
N ASN A 185 14.64 10.37 -12.98
CA ASN A 185 15.81 10.20 -13.86
C ASN A 185 17.06 9.84 -13.05
N ASN A 186 17.11 10.27 -11.79
CA ASN A 186 18.22 10.00 -10.86
C ASN A 186 17.71 9.31 -9.59
N PHE A 187 16.79 8.35 -9.76
CA PHE A 187 16.18 7.67 -8.63
C PHE A 187 17.16 6.66 -8.01
N GLU A 188 17.41 6.84 -6.72
CA GLU A 188 18.19 5.91 -5.91
C GLU A 188 17.32 5.37 -4.77
N VAL A 189 17.32 4.05 -4.63
CA VAL A 189 16.66 3.36 -3.52
C VAL A 189 17.26 3.79 -2.19
N TYR A 190 16.38 4.05 -1.20
CA TYR A 190 16.81 4.42 0.13
C TYR A 190 17.43 3.23 0.88
N ASP A 191 18.75 3.13 0.84
CA ASP A 191 19.53 2.11 1.54
C ASP A 191 20.61 2.75 2.44
N PRO A 192 20.26 3.25 3.63
CA PRO A 192 21.23 3.82 4.55
C PRO A 192 22.16 2.75 5.09
N LYS A 193 23.45 3.09 5.22
CA LYS A 193 24.45 2.20 5.82
C LYS A 193 24.06 1.87 7.27
N ASN A 194 23.71 0.62 7.52
CA ASN A 194 23.35 0.12 8.83
C ASN A 194 24.58 -0.40 9.58
N SER A 195 24.67 -0.12 10.87
CA SER A 195 25.70 -0.70 11.74
C SER A 195 25.56 -2.22 11.83
N VAL A 196 26.68 -2.90 12.14
CA VAL A 196 26.66 -4.37 12.35
C VAL A 196 25.67 -4.76 13.46
N TYR A 197 25.60 -3.96 14.52
CA TYR A 197 24.66 -4.20 15.63
C TYR A 197 23.20 -4.15 15.19
N LEU A 198 22.86 -3.22 14.31
CA LEU A 198 21.48 -3.11 13.78
C LEU A 198 21.14 -4.29 12.87
N LYS A 199 22.10 -4.78 12.10
CA LYS A 199 21.92 -6.00 11.28
C LYS A 199 21.70 -7.24 12.15
N ILE A 200 22.54 -7.42 13.20
CA ILE A 200 22.39 -8.52 14.16
C ILE A 200 21.00 -8.45 14.83
N TYR A 201 20.61 -7.28 15.29
CA TYR A 201 19.28 -7.05 15.88
C TYR A 201 18.14 -7.45 14.92
N GLY A 202 18.24 -7.08 13.65
CA GLY A 202 17.27 -7.47 12.62
C GLY A 202 17.18 -9.00 12.44
N TRP A 203 18.31 -9.69 12.41
CA TRP A 203 18.34 -11.16 12.34
C TRP A 203 17.73 -11.83 13.57
N ILE A 204 18.02 -11.32 14.76
CA ILE A 204 17.42 -11.81 16.01
C ILE A 204 15.90 -11.63 15.97
N GLN A 205 15.41 -10.47 15.54
CA GLN A 205 13.96 -10.24 15.42
C GLN A 205 13.30 -11.17 14.40
N LEU A 206 13.91 -11.35 13.24
CA LEU A 206 13.40 -12.29 12.23
C LEU A 206 13.30 -13.71 12.78
N PHE A 207 14.35 -14.17 13.48
CA PHE A 207 14.34 -15.49 14.13
C PHE A 207 13.21 -15.63 15.14
N PHE A 208 13.00 -14.62 15.99
CA PHE A 208 11.90 -14.61 16.95
C PHE A 208 10.53 -14.65 16.28
N ILE A 209 10.32 -13.90 15.20
CA ILE A 209 9.07 -13.91 14.42
C ILE A 209 8.80 -15.30 13.86
N ILE A 210 9.82 -15.93 13.25
CA ILE A 210 9.70 -17.29 12.70
C ILE A 210 9.33 -18.29 13.78
N LEU A 211 10.03 -18.29 14.92
CA LEU A 211 9.76 -19.21 16.02
C LEU A 211 8.36 -19.01 16.61
N THR A 212 7.96 -17.76 16.83
CA THR A 212 6.64 -17.45 17.38
C THR A 212 5.54 -17.87 16.41
N SER A 213 5.72 -17.62 15.12
CA SER A 213 4.76 -18.03 14.08
C SER A 213 4.65 -19.56 13.99
N ALA A 214 5.76 -20.28 14.05
CA ALA A 214 5.78 -21.74 14.07
C ALA A 214 5.10 -22.31 15.32
N PHE A 215 5.36 -21.72 16.48
CA PHE A 215 4.71 -22.11 17.74
C PHE A 215 3.19 -21.90 17.69
N ILE A 216 2.72 -20.75 17.23
CA ILE A 216 1.29 -20.47 17.08
C ILE A 216 0.65 -21.44 16.10
N ALA A 217 1.27 -21.68 14.94
CA ALA A 217 0.76 -22.61 13.95
C ALA A 217 0.64 -24.03 14.50
N SER A 218 1.65 -24.51 15.25
CA SER A 218 1.61 -25.83 15.89
C SER A 218 0.52 -25.93 16.95
N SER A 219 0.31 -24.88 17.74
CA SER A 219 -0.72 -24.84 18.79
C SER A 219 -2.14 -24.88 18.23
N ILE A 220 -2.38 -24.17 17.12
CA ILE A 220 -3.67 -24.20 16.39
C ILE A 220 -3.91 -25.59 15.80
N SER A 221 -2.91 -26.19 15.18
CA SER A 221 -3.01 -27.55 14.61
C SER A 221 -3.36 -28.59 15.69
N LEU A 222 -2.74 -28.52 16.86
CA LEU A 222 -3.05 -29.42 17.98
C LEU A 222 -4.48 -29.23 18.51
N SER A 223 -4.97 -27.98 18.55
CA SER A 223 -6.34 -27.66 18.97
C SER A 223 -7.39 -28.24 18.03
N LEU A 224 -7.12 -28.26 16.72
CA LEU A 224 -8.04 -28.80 15.70
C LEU A 224 -8.09 -30.33 15.68
N ILE A 225 -7.07 -31.04 16.20
CA ILE A 225 -7.05 -32.50 16.30
C ILE A 225 -7.91 -32.99 17.48
N HIS A 226 -8.22 -32.12 18.45
CA HIS A 226 -8.99 -32.47 19.66
C HIS A 226 -10.47 -32.06 19.59
N ILE A 227 -10.97 -31.61 18.43
CA ILE A 227 -12.37 -31.38 18.12
C ILE A 227 -12.89 -32.50 17.23
#